data_5d115c52c058ca6c67298f094e3d9560
#
_entry.id   5d115c52c058ca6c67298f094e3d9560
#
_cell.length_a   1.000
_cell.length_b   1.000
_cell.length_c   1.000
_cell.angle_alpha   90.00
_cell.angle_beta   90.00
_cell.angle_gamma   90.00
#
_symmetry.space_group_name_H-M   'P 1'
#
loop_
_entity.id
_entity.type
_entity.pdbx_description
1 polymer ?
#
loop_
_entity_poly.entity_id
_entity_poly.type
_entity_poly.pdbx_seq_one_letter_code
_entity_poly.pdbx_strand_id
1 'polypeptide(L)'
;VLGRLSGDWFRDKLGVYNLLIILFFITILSLIILIFFNSIVLSILGFAILGIGTSSIIPIAYSLAGKIKGIEGGVGITIVSIAVYGTFMGAPASLGLLANAYGVNNIFIPMLIIFIFLLIPIKIFKNEFKL
;
A
#
# COMPACT_ATOMS: atom_id res chain seq x y z
N VAL A 1 -5.09 -8.27 12.41
CA VAL A 1 -6.12 -9.33 12.19
C VAL A 1 -7.46 -8.68 11.88
N LEU A 2 -7.99 -7.76 12.68
CA LEU A 2 -9.29 -7.10 12.47
C LEU A 2 -9.37 -6.34 11.13
N GLY A 3 -8.32 -5.65 10.70
CA GLY A 3 -8.27 -4.93 9.42
C GLY A 3 -8.34 -5.85 8.19
N ARG A 4 -7.92 -7.12 8.30
CA ARG A 4 -8.02 -8.10 7.20
C ARG A 4 -9.42 -8.68 7.09
N LEU A 5 -10.06 -8.99 8.21
CA LEU A 5 -11.43 -9.53 8.24
C LEU A 5 -12.46 -8.49 7.75
N SER A 6 -12.28 -7.22 8.11
CA SER A 6 -13.11 -6.14 7.58
C SER A 6 -12.82 -5.85 6.10
N GLY A 7 -11.57 -6.06 5.64
CA GLY A 7 -11.18 -5.86 4.24
C GLY A 7 -11.95 -6.73 3.25
N ASP A 8 -12.19 -8.00 3.57
CA ASP A 8 -12.94 -8.91 2.71
C ASP A 8 -14.41 -8.50 2.61
N TRP A 9 -15.04 -8.09 3.70
CA TRP A 9 -16.42 -7.60 3.70
C TRP A 9 -16.58 -6.29 2.90
N PHE A 10 -15.62 -5.35 3.06
CA PHE A 10 -15.59 -4.10 2.28
C PHE A 10 -15.32 -4.35 0.80
N ARG A 11 -14.50 -5.36 0.47
CA ARG A 11 -14.23 -5.76 -0.91
C ARG A 11 -15.49 -6.22 -1.64
N ASP A 12 -16.31 -7.05 -0.99
CA ASP A 12 -17.53 -7.57 -1.57
C ASP A 12 -18.59 -6.48 -1.77
N LYS A 13 -18.59 -5.47 -0.90
CA LYS A 13 -19.60 -4.40 -0.93
C LYS A 13 -19.22 -3.20 -1.82
N LEU A 14 -17.94 -2.83 -1.84
CA LEU A 14 -17.45 -1.63 -2.54
C LEU A 14 -16.78 -1.94 -3.89
N GLY A 15 -16.43 -3.20 -4.13
CA GLY A 15 -15.60 -3.61 -5.26
C GLY A 15 -14.11 -3.30 -5.05
N VAL A 16 -13.26 -4.07 -5.71
CA VAL A 16 -11.78 -4.01 -5.56
C VAL A 16 -11.23 -2.63 -5.87
N TYR A 17 -11.72 -1.99 -6.93
CA TYR A 17 -11.26 -0.66 -7.36
C TYR A 17 -11.52 0.42 -6.30
N ASN A 18 -12.76 0.54 -5.83
CA ASN A 18 -13.13 1.56 -4.85
C ASN A 18 -12.41 1.33 -3.52
N LEU A 19 -12.29 0.07 -3.11
CA LEU A 19 -11.54 -0.28 -1.89
C LEU A 19 -10.08 0.14 -2.00
N LEU A 20 -9.40 -0.15 -3.12
CA LEU A 20 -8.01 0.28 -3.35
C LEU A 20 -7.86 1.79 -3.26
N ILE A 21 -8.73 2.55 -3.94
CA ILE A 21 -8.69 4.03 -3.89
C ILE A 21 -8.82 4.53 -2.46
N ILE A 22 -9.77 4.00 -1.69
CA ILE A 22 -9.97 4.40 -0.29
C ILE A 22 -8.72 4.09 0.54
N LEU A 23 -8.15 2.89 0.41
CA LEU A 23 -6.95 2.49 1.13
C LEU A 23 -5.75 3.37 0.80
N PHE A 24 -5.57 3.75 -0.48
CA PHE A 24 -4.54 4.67 -0.91
C PHE A 24 -4.73 6.07 -0.32
N PHE A 25 -5.96 6.59 -0.30
CA PHE A 25 -6.24 7.88 0.33
C PHE A 25 -5.97 7.85 1.84
N ILE A 26 -6.35 6.80 2.54
CA ILE A 26 -6.08 6.62 3.97
C ILE A 26 -4.56 6.57 4.21
N THR A 27 -3.81 5.86 3.38
CA THR A 27 -2.34 5.77 3.47
C THR A 27 -1.68 7.13 3.22
N ILE A 28 -2.11 7.87 2.20
CA ILE A 28 -1.60 9.21 1.89
C ILE A 28 -1.89 10.17 3.05
N LEU A 29 -3.10 10.16 3.60
CA LEU A 29 -3.46 10.98 4.76
C LEU A 29 -2.57 10.68 5.97
N SER A 30 -2.33 9.40 6.24
CA SER A 30 -1.43 8.95 7.30
C SER A 30 0.00 9.45 7.12
N LEU A 31 0.54 9.35 5.90
CA LEU A 31 1.90 9.83 5.59
C LEU A 31 2.02 11.35 5.77
N ILE A 32 0.98 12.11 5.39
CA ILE A 32 0.92 13.56 5.62
C ILE A 32 0.98 13.86 7.13
N ILE A 33 0.22 13.13 7.95
CA ILE A 33 0.27 13.29 9.40
C ILE A 33 1.67 13.03 9.93
N LEU A 34 2.34 11.96 9.49
CA LEU A 34 3.68 11.59 9.93
C LEU A 34 4.77 12.59 9.50
N ILE A 35 4.58 13.28 8.37
CA ILE A 35 5.53 14.29 7.87
C ILE A 35 5.38 15.62 8.63
N PHE A 36 4.16 16.09 8.81
CA PHE A 36 3.92 17.45 9.28
C PHE A 36 3.78 17.58 10.80
N PHE A 37 3.45 16.51 11.51
CA PHE A 37 3.18 16.58 12.94
C PHE A 37 4.22 15.84 13.77
N ASN A 38 5.06 16.60 14.50
CA ASN A 38 6.10 16.10 15.39
C ASN A 38 5.59 15.82 16.83
N SER A 39 4.40 15.23 16.96
CA SER A 39 3.83 14.86 18.27
C SER A 39 3.79 13.34 18.39
N ILE A 40 4.22 12.81 19.55
CA ILE A 40 4.19 11.37 19.83
C ILE A 40 2.79 10.78 19.63
N VAL A 41 1.76 11.45 20.12
CA VAL A 41 0.37 10.99 19.99
C VAL A 41 -0.06 10.94 18.52
N LEU A 42 0.24 11.99 17.75
CA LEU A 42 -0.10 12.05 16.32
C LEU A 42 0.72 11.06 15.49
N SER A 43 1.95 10.79 15.89
CA SER A 43 2.76 9.74 15.24
C SER A 43 2.17 8.34 15.48
N ILE A 44 1.75 8.03 16.70
CA ILE A 44 1.07 6.75 16.99
C ILE A 44 -0.21 6.61 16.19
N LEU A 45 -1.04 7.65 16.13
CA LEU A 45 -2.26 7.66 15.30
C LEU A 45 -1.93 7.54 13.81
N GLY A 46 -0.91 8.25 13.33
CA GLY A 46 -0.43 8.14 11.97
C GLY A 46 -0.03 6.71 11.60
N PHE A 47 0.76 6.04 12.42
CA PHE A 47 1.13 4.64 12.19
C PHE A 47 -0.07 3.68 12.28
N ALA A 48 -1.02 3.91 13.17
CA ALA A 48 -2.24 3.12 13.24
C ALA A 48 -3.07 3.24 11.95
N ILE A 49 -3.26 4.46 11.45
CA ILE A 49 -3.96 4.75 10.19
C ILE A 49 -3.19 4.15 8.99
N LEU A 50 -1.85 4.26 8.97
CA LEU A 50 -0.99 3.66 7.96
C LEU A 50 -1.19 2.14 7.90
N GLY A 51 -1.21 1.48 9.06
CA GLY A 51 -1.46 0.05 9.16
C GLY A 51 -2.83 -0.36 8.58
N ILE A 52 -3.87 0.43 8.83
CA ILE A 52 -5.19 0.19 8.25
C ILE A 52 -5.14 0.37 6.72
N GLY A 53 -4.58 1.47 6.23
CA GLY A 53 -4.49 1.78 4.81
C GLY A 53 -3.71 0.73 4.00
N THR A 54 -2.64 0.18 4.56
CA THR A 54 -1.78 -0.81 3.86
C THR A 54 -2.23 -2.26 4.06
N SER A 55 -3.08 -2.56 5.04
CA SER A 55 -3.42 -3.92 5.49
C SER A 55 -3.95 -4.84 4.38
N SER A 56 -4.74 -4.33 3.46
CA SER A 56 -5.40 -5.10 2.41
C SER A 56 -4.78 -4.94 1.02
N ILE A 57 -3.77 -4.07 0.85
CA ILE A 57 -3.14 -3.83 -0.46
C ILE A 57 -2.45 -5.09 -0.97
N ILE A 58 -1.64 -5.75 -0.14
CA ILE A 58 -0.92 -6.97 -0.52
C ILE A 58 -1.88 -8.13 -0.85
N PRO A 59 -2.87 -8.48 -0.02
CA PRO A 59 -3.86 -9.50 -0.36
C PRO A 59 -4.62 -9.22 -1.66
N ILE A 60 -4.98 -7.96 -1.90
CA ILE A 60 -5.64 -7.56 -3.15
C ILE A 60 -4.70 -7.76 -4.34
N ALA A 61 -3.43 -7.37 -4.23
CA ALA A 61 -2.43 -7.57 -5.29
C ALA A 61 -2.28 -9.06 -5.65
N TYR A 62 -2.20 -9.95 -4.67
CA TYR A 62 -2.17 -11.40 -4.91
C TYR A 62 -3.44 -11.92 -5.57
N SER A 63 -4.59 -11.46 -5.13
CA SER A 63 -5.88 -11.86 -5.71
C SER A 63 -6.02 -11.43 -7.17
N LEU A 64 -5.55 -10.24 -7.52
CA LEU A 64 -5.53 -9.75 -8.91
C LEU A 64 -4.51 -10.50 -9.76
N ALA A 65 -3.31 -10.72 -9.23
CA ALA A 65 -2.24 -11.44 -9.93
C ALA A 65 -2.65 -12.86 -10.34
N GLY A 66 -3.40 -13.56 -9.48
CA GLY A 66 -3.93 -14.90 -9.78
C GLY A 66 -5.02 -14.94 -10.85
N LYS A 67 -5.58 -13.78 -11.25
CA LYS A 67 -6.69 -13.66 -12.21
C LYS A 67 -6.30 -13.00 -13.54
N ILE A 68 -5.00 -12.74 -13.77
CA ILE A 68 -4.54 -12.11 -15.01
C ILE A 68 -4.83 -13.05 -16.19
N LYS A 69 -5.58 -12.56 -17.18
CA LYS A 69 -5.91 -13.31 -18.39
C LYS A 69 -4.63 -13.58 -19.22
N GLY A 70 -4.47 -14.80 -19.68
CA GLY A 70 -3.34 -15.21 -20.51
C GLY A 70 -2.07 -15.58 -19.76
N ILE A 71 -2.07 -15.53 -18.42
CA ILE A 71 -0.98 -15.98 -17.57
C ILE A 71 -1.52 -17.03 -16.60
N GLU A 72 -0.78 -18.14 -16.41
CA GLU A 72 -1.12 -19.10 -15.35
C GLU A 72 -1.15 -18.36 -14.00
N GLY A 73 -2.21 -18.58 -13.22
CA GLY A 73 -2.40 -17.89 -11.93
C GLY A 73 -1.20 -18.05 -10.98
N GLY A 74 -0.52 -19.21 -11.03
CA GLY A 74 0.71 -19.45 -10.28
C GLY A 74 1.86 -18.53 -10.66
N VAL A 75 2.03 -18.25 -11.95
CA VAL A 75 3.08 -17.32 -12.45
C VAL A 75 2.82 -15.89 -12.00
N GLY A 76 1.57 -15.43 -12.11
CA GLY A 76 1.20 -14.08 -11.63
C GLY A 76 1.47 -13.89 -10.13
N ILE A 77 1.07 -14.86 -9.31
CA ILE A 77 1.33 -14.89 -7.87
C ILE A 77 2.84 -14.89 -7.58
N THR A 78 3.62 -15.67 -8.33
CA THR A 78 5.08 -15.74 -8.17
C THR A 78 5.74 -14.39 -8.43
N ILE A 79 5.35 -13.67 -9.49
CA ILE A 79 5.87 -12.35 -9.82
C ILE A 79 5.61 -11.35 -8.67
N VAL A 80 4.38 -11.33 -8.15
CA VAL A 80 4.05 -10.47 -7.00
C VAL A 80 4.84 -10.87 -5.77
N SER A 81 5.03 -12.17 -5.52
CA SER A 81 5.83 -12.65 -4.39
C SER A 81 7.28 -12.19 -4.48
N ILE A 82 7.91 -12.29 -5.63
CA ILE A 82 9.29 -11.82 -5.85
C ILE A 82 9.38 -10.32 -5.58
N ALA A 83 8.43 -9.52 -6.07
CA ALA A 83 8.40 -8.08 -5.84
C ALA A 83 8.24 -7.74 -4.34
N VAL A 84 7.32 -8.42 -3.64
CA VAL A 84 7.07 -8.22 -2.21
C VAL A 84 8.30 -8.59 -1.38
N TYR A 85 8.87 -9.79 -1.58
CA TYR A 85 10.06 -10.22 -0.83
C TYR A 85 11.29 -9.39 -1.15
N GLY A 86 11.50 -9.02 -2.42
CA GLY A 86 12.56 -8.11 -2.83
C GLY A 86 12.47 -6.75 -2.13
N THR A 87 11.25 -6.21 -2.01
CA THR A 87 10.99 -4.98 -1.27
C THR A 87 11.28 -5.15 0.22
N PHE A 88 10.84 -6.25 0.85
CA PHE A 88 11.13 -6.51 2.26
C PHE A 88 12.62 -6.61 2.57
N MET A 89 13.43 -7.11 1.64
CA MET A 89 14.88 -7.17 1.81
C MET A 89 15.57 -5.80 1.58
N GLY A 90 15.13 -5.06 0.57
CA GLY A 90 15.79 -3.83 0.16
C GLY A 90 15.31 -2.57 0.89
N ALA A 91 14.01 -2.48 1.20
CA ALA A 91 13.43 -1.27 1.77
C ALA A 91 13.99 -0.88 3.15
N PRO A 92 14.19 -1.78 4.13
CA PRO A 92 14.75 -1.39 5.42
C PRO A 92 16.15 -0.78 5.31
N ALA A 93 17.01 -1.35 4.45
CA ALA A 93 18.35 -0.84 4.24
C ALA A 93 18.34 0.53 3.57
N SER A 94 17.55 0.71 2.51
CA SER A 94 17.44 2.00 1.81
C SER A 94 16.80 3.09 2.68
N LEU A 95 15.76 2.76 3.44
CA LEU A 95 15.13 3.69 4.38
C LEU A 95 16.04 4.05 5.52
N GLY A 96 16.86 3.11 6.03
CA GLY A 96 17.88 3.37 7.05
C GLY A 96 18.95 4.35 6.57
N LEU A 97 19.44 4.21 5.34
CA LEU A 97 20.38 5.14 4.73
C LEU A 97 19.76 6.55 4.56
N LEU A 98 18.52 6.63 4.10
CA LEU A 98 17.80 7.88 3.96
C LEU A 98 17.56 8.56 5.32
N ALA A 99 17.17 7.78 6.33
CA ALA A 99 16.97 8.30 7.69
C ALA A 99 18.25 8.88 8.29
N ASN A 100 19.40 8.23 8.04
CA ASN A 100 20.71 8.72 8.50
C ASN A 100 21.15 9.99 7.77
N ALA A 101 20.86 10.11 6.47
CA ALA A 101 21.27 11.25 5.65
C ALA A 101 20.36 12.48 5.84
N TYR A 102 19.06 12.29 5.94
CA TYR A 102 18.06 13.36 5.88
C TYR A 102 17.16 13.45 7.11
N GLY A 103 17.33 12.57 8.08
CA GLY A 103 16.47 12.49 9.27
C GLY A 103 15.24 11.59 9.10
N VAL A 104 14.74 11.08 10.23
CA VAL A 104 13.66 10.05 10.26
C VAL A 104 12.36 10.56 9.65
N ASN A 105 11.98 11.81 9.84
CA ASN A 105 10.71 12.34 9.32
C ASN A 105 10.72 12.45 7.79
N ASN A 106 11.88 12.66 7.19
CA ASN A 106 12.01 12.83 5.74
C ASN A 106 11.92 11.53 4.95
N ILE A 107 12.01 10.36 5.60
CA ILE A 107 11.80 9.06 4.93
C ILE A 107 10.36 8.86 4.44
N PHE A 108 9.39 9.55 5.03
CA PHE A 108 7.99 9.45 4.62
C PHE A 108 7.70 10.23 3.32
N ILE A 109 8.55 11.19 2.94
CA ILE A 109 8.38 11.98 1.71
C ILE A 109 8.49 11.11 0.44
N PRO A 110 9.55 10.30 0.24
CA PRO A 110 9.60 9.38 -0.90
C PRO A 110 8.43 8.39 -0.92
N MET A 111 8.00 7.89 0.24
CA MET A 111 6.85 7.01 0.35
C MET A 111 5.57 7.70 -0.13
N LEU A 112 5.34 8.94 0.30
CA LEU A 112 4.20 9.75 -0.12
C LEU A 112 4.18 9.94 -1.65
N ILE A 113 5.33 10.29 -2.23
CA ILE A 113 5.48 10.46 -3.68
C ILE A 113 5.13 9.16 -4.42
N ILE A 114 5.64 8.02 -3.97
CA ILE A 114 5.35 6.71 -4.56
C ILE A 114 3.85 6.42 -4.51
N PHE A 115 3.19 6.62 -3.37
CA PHE A 115 1.75 6.37 -3.24
C PHE A 115 0.91 7.28 -4.12
N ILE A 116 1.27 8.55 -4.26
CA ILE A 116 0.61 9.48 -5.18
C ILE A 116 0.80 9.03 -6.64
N PHE A 117 2.03 8.61 -6.99
CA PHE A 117 2.33 8.15 -8.35
C PHE A 117 1.57 6.87 -8.70
N LEU A 118 1.38 5.96 -7.74
CA LEU A 118 0.64 4.72 -7.92
C LEU A 118 -0.88 4.93 -8.11
N LEU A 119 -1.43 6.08 -7.74
CA LEU A 119 -2.83 6.42 -8.04
C LEU A 119 -3.07 6.58 -9.54
N ILE A 120 -2.06 6.98 -10.32
CA ILE A 120 -2.18 7.20 -11.76
C ILE A 120 -2.54 5.90 -12.49
N PRO A 121 -1.73 4.81 -12.41
CA PRO A 121 -2.05 3.55 -13.07
C PRO A 121 -3.35 2.93 -12.54
N ILE A 122 -3.68 3.05 -11.26
CA ILE A 122 -4.93 2.53 -10.72
C ILE A 122 -6.14 3.20 -11.39
N LYS A 123 -6.08 4.49 -11.67
CA LYS A 123 -7.13 5.22 -12.41
C LYS A 123 -7.19 4.82 -13.88
N ILE A 124 -6.05 4.67 -14.55
CA ILE A 124 -5.97 4.32 -15.96
C ILE A 124 -6.55 2.90 -16.20
N PHE A 125 -6.15 1.95 -15.37
CA PHE A 125 -6.56 0.54 -15.49
C PHE A 125 -7.84 0.20 -14.72
N LYS A 126 -8.69 1.20 -14.46
CA LYS A 126 -9.97 1.02 -13.74
C LYS A 126 -10.81 -0.17 -14.24
N ASN A 127 -10.82 -0.41 -15.54
CA ASN A 127 -11.64 -1.46 -16.15
C ASN A 127 -11.12 -2.87 -15.84
N GLU A 128 -9.81 -3.02 -15.58
CA GLU A 128 -9.19 -4.30 -15.23
C GLU A 128 -9.51 -4.72 -13.78
N PHE A 129 -9.90 -3.78 -12.93
CA PHE A 129 -10.27 -4.03 -11.53
C PHE A 129 -11.76 -4.39 -11.33
N LYS A 130 -12.56 -4.46 -12.42
CA LYS A 130 -13.96 -4.88 -12.39
C LYS A 130 -14.14 -6.41 -12.45
N LEU A 131 -13.19 -7.14 -11.85
CA LEU A 131 -13.23 -8.59 -11.73
C LEU A 131 -14.07 -9.03 -10.53
#